data_91dcfc8ef8af3f90a20e50513d6799e6
#
_entry.id   91dcfc8ef8af3f90a20e50513d6799e6
#
_cell.length_a   1.000
_cell.length_b   1.000
_cell.length_c   1.000
_cell.angle_alpha   90.00
_cell.angle_beta   90.00
_cell.angle_gamma   90.00
#
_symmetry.space_group_name_H-M   'P 1'
#
loop_
_entity.id
_entity.type
_entity.pdbx_description
1 polymer ?
#
loop_
_entity_poly.entity_id
_entity_poly.type
_entity_poly.pdbx_seq_one_letter_code
_entity_poly.pdbx_strand_id
1 'polypeptide(L)'
;LNESRSHFGSSSVVRPRNRPSPLFPAMSREKNVYLAKLSEQAERYDEMANYMKVVAEAGSELGVEERNLLSVAYKNAVGSRRASWRIVSSVEQKEQSKGNADNAATASEYRTKVEGELNEICGTILKLLESGLIPGAGGGESKVFYCKMAGDYYRYIAEFSTGGDKDKAAESAKKCYDDAMAVASADLPVTHPIRLGLALNFSVFHYEVLNNPEEACKMARQAFEDAIAELDNVSEESYKDSTLIMQLLRDNLTLWTSEGEGEQ
;
A
#
# COMPACT_ATOMS: atom_id res chain seq x y z
N LEU A 1 -47.24 14.90 66.48
CA LEU A 1 -47.38 13.52 66.08
C LEU A 1 -47.30 13.43 64.55
N ASN A 2 -46.17 13.32 63.96
CA ASN A 2 -45.75 12.32 63.02
C ASN A 2 -44.41 12.69 62.40
N GLU A 3 -43.48 11.82 62.64
CA GLU A 3 -42.11 11.89 62.11
C GLU A 3 -42.08 11.53 60.63
N SER A 4 -41.44 12.34 59.80
CA SER A 4 -41.06 12.03 58.42
C SER A 4 -39.56 11.67 58.37
N ARG A 5 -39.25 10.40 58.19
CA ARG A 5 -37.94 9.88 57.95
C ARG A 5 -37.50 10.16 56.49
N SER A 6 -36.48 10.94 56.32
CA SER A 6 -35.75 11.10 55.05
C SER A 6 -34.85 9.91 54.80
N HIS A 7 -35.02 9.25 53.67
CA HIS A 7 -34.08 8.22 53.17
C HIS A 7 -32.99 8.91 52.34
N PHE A 8 -31.78 8.88 52.86
CA PHE A 8 -30.58 9.18 52.07
C PHE A 8 -30.25 8.00 51.17
N GLY A 9 -30.40 8.22 49.87
CA GLY A 9 -29.94 7.30 48.81
C GLY A 9 -28.42 7.40 48.65
N SER A 10 -27.73 6.31 49.00
CA SER A 10 -26.28 6.17 48.77
C SER A 10 -26.02 5.94 47.28
N SER A 11 -25.51 6.97 46.62
CA SER A 11 -25.03 6.88 45.26
C SER A 11 -23.65 6.23 45.24
N SER A 12 -23.58 4.96 44.89
CA SER A 12 -22.33 4.23 44.67
C SER A 12 -21.65 4.72 43.41
N VAL A 13 -20.63 5.58 43.56
CA VAL A 13 -19.72 5.95 42.48
C VAL A 13 -18.89 4.72 42.07
N VAL A 14 -19.24 4.11 40.95
CA VAL A 14 -18.44 3.04 40.33
C VAL A 14 -17.14 3.67 39.81
N ARG A 15 -16.04 3.47 40.52
CA ARG A 15 -14.70 3.83 40.05
C ARG A 15 -14.36 3.01 38.82
N PRO A 16 -13.83 3.60 37.72
CA PRO A 16 -13.38 2.86 36.56
C PRO A 16 -12.30 1.86 36.97
N ARG A 17 -12.46 0.60 36.57
CA ARG A 17 -11.45 -0.45 36.79
C ARG A 17 -10.13 -0.01 36.15
N ASN A 18 -9.10 0.16 36.98
CA ASN A 18 -7.73 0.30 36.54
C ASN A 18 -7.39 -0.84 35.59
N ARG A 19 -7.18 -0.55 34.31
CA ARG A 19 -6.50 -1.49 33.41
C ARG A 19 -5.09 -1.69 33.97
N PRO A 20 -4.64 -2.93 34.15
CA PRO A 20 -3.26 -3.17 34.54
C PRO A 20 -2.34 -2.50 33.49
N SER A 21 -1.45 -1.65 33.95
CA SER A 21 -0.37 -1.11 33.10
C SER A 21 0.39 -2.29 32.49
N PRO A 22 0.71 -2.27 31.19
CA PRO A 22 1.51 -3.33 30.60
C PRO A 22 2.82 -3.46 31.38
N LEU A 23 3.20 -4.69 31.73
CA LEU A 23 4.37 -5.03 32.55
C LEU A 23 5.71 -4.54 31.95
N PHE A 24 5.68 -4.08 30.69
CA PHE A 24 6.80 -3.46 30.00
C PHE A 24 6.39 -2.07 29.47
N PRO A 25 7.22 -1.03 29.65
CA PRO A 25 6.97 0.25 29.02
C PRO A 25 6.89 0.06 27.50
N ALA A 26 5.89 0.69 26.88
CA ALA A 26 5.82 0.73 25.42
C ALA A 26 7.15 1.28 24.88
N MET A 27 7.74 0.59 23.89
CA MET A 27 8.97 1.06 23.25
C MET A 27 8.77 2.44 22.66
N SER A 28 9.78 3.32 22.83
CA SER A 28 9.72 4.66 22.25
C SER A 28 9.64 4.63 20.73
N ARG A 29 9.16 5.73 20.13
CA ARG A 29 9.11 5.89 18.67
C ARG A 29 10.48 5.69 18.04
N GLU A 30 11.52 6.34 18.61
CA GLU A 30 12.89 6.24 18.11
C GLU A 30 13.42 4.80 18.14
N LYS A 31 13.09 4.05 19.19
CA LYS A 31 13.49 2.65 19.31
C LYS A 31 12.80 1.78 18.26
N ASN A 32 11.51 2.00 17.99
CA ASN A 32 10.81 1.27 16.93
C ASN A 32 11.37 1.61 15.53
N VAL A 33 11.67 2.90 15.26
CA VAL A 33 12.33 3.32 14.02
C VAL A 33 13.71 2.67 13.85
N TYR A 34 14.52 2.64 14.92
CA TYR A 34 15.81 1.97 14.88
C TYR A 34 15.71 0.47 14.62
N LEU A 35 14.76 -0.21 15.28
CA LEU A 35 14.51 -1.65 15.04
C LEU A 35 13.99 -1.91 13.63
N ALA A 36 13.18 -1.02 13.06
CA ALA A 36 12.76 -1.12 11.66
C ALA A 36 13.96 -1.05 10.71
N LYS A 37 14.88 -0.10 10.91
CA LYS A 37 16.13 0.01 10.12
C LYS A 37 17.03 -1.24 10.27
N LEU A 38 17.12 -1.77 11.48
CA LEU A 38 17.88 -3.00 11.72
C LEU A 38 17.24 -4.22 11.04
N SER A 39 15.90 -4.29 11.08
CA SER A 39 15.15 -5.34 10.40
C SER A 39 15.27 -5.25 8.87
N GLU A 40 15.32 -4.04 8.32
CA GLU A 40 15.59 -3.78 6.90
C GLU A 40 16.95 -4.35 6.48
N GLN A 41 18.01 -4.01 7.23
CA GLN A 41 19.36 -4.53 6.96
C GLN A 41 19.45 -6.06 7.05
N ALA A 42 18.62 -6.67 7.91
CA ALA A 42 18.52 -8.11 8.09
C ALA A 42 17.52 -8.77 7.11
N GLU A 43 16.89 -8.01 6.20
CA GLU A 43 15.84 -8.48 5.27
C GLU A 43 14.63 -9.13 5.98
N ARG A 44 14.36 -8.73 7.24
CA ARG A 44 13.27 -9.23 8.08
C ARG A 44 12.05 -8.30 7.96
N TYR A 45 11.46 -8.26 6.78
CA TYR A 45 10.45 -7.26 6.41
C TYR A 45 9.14 -7.38 7.19
N ASP A 46 8.76 -8.56 7.66
CA ASP A 46 7.57 -8.73 8.52
C ASP A 46 7.77 -8.05 9.88
N GLU A 47 8.97 -8.16 10.46
CA GLU A 47 9.31 -7.45 11.70
C GLU A 47 9.40 -5.94 11.47
N MET A 48 10.03 -5.54 10.36
CA MET A 48 10.10 -4.14 9.95
C MET A 48 8.69 -3.53 9.85
N ALA A 49 7.74 -4.22 9.21
CA ALA A 49 6.36 -3.80 9.08
C ALA A 49 5.67 -3.66 10.44
N ASN A 50 5.90 -4.58 11.38
CA ASN A 50 5.36 -4.51 12.72
C ASN A 50 5.90 -3.32 13.52
N TYR A 51 7.20 -3.01 13.45
CA TYR A 51 7.77 -1.84 14.10
C TYR A 51 7.22 -0.55 13.50
N MET A 52 7.13 -0.45 12.17
CA MET A 52 6.59 0.73 11.51
C MET A 52 5.08 0.91 11.71
N LYS A 53 4.34 -0.19 11.89
CA LYS A 53 2.93 -0.14 12.30
C LYS A 53 2.78 0.58 13.64
N VAL A 54 3.58 0.21 14.65
CA VAL A 54 3.55 0.86 15.96
C VAL A 54 3.86 2.36 15.85
N VAL A 55 4.82 2.74 15.01
CA VAL A 55 5.18 4.15 14.76
C VAL A 55 4.00 4.91 14.14
N ALA A 56 3.33 4.31 13.13
CA ALA A 56 2.18 4.92 12.46
C ALA A 56 0.95 5.05 13.37
N GLU A 57 0.69 4.03 14.22
CA GLU A 57 -0.43 4.03 15.18
C GLU A 57 -0.27 5.06 16.32
N ALA A 58 0.92 5.60 16.53
CA ALA A 58 1.16 6.65 17.54
C ALA A 58 0.49 8.00 17.22
N GLY A 59 -0.08 8.17 16.03
CA GLY A 59 -0.98 9.26 15.65
C GLY A 59 -0.29 10.60 15.35
N SER A 60 1.03 10.70 15.41
CA SER A 60 1.78 11.87 14.91
C SER A 60 2.17 11.66 13.44
N GLU A 61 2.22 12.74 12.68
CA GLU A 61 2.65 12.69 11.29
C GLU A 61 4.02 12.01 11.15
N LEU A 62 4.15 11.17 10.12
CA LEU A 62 5.43 10.51 9.84
C LEU A 62 6.35 11.48 9.09
N GLY A 63 7.60 11.58 9.54
CA GLY A 63 8.65 12.22 8.76
C GLY A 63 8.93 11.46 7.46
N VAL A 64 9.64 12.10 6.52
CA VAL A 64 9.96 11.50 5.20
C VAL A 64 10.65 10.14 5.35
N GLU A 65 11.62 10.03 6.26
CA GLU A 65 12.33 8.78 6.52
C GLU A 65 11.39 7.69 7.05
N GLU A 66 10.53 8.00 8.02
CA GLU A 66 9.59 7.05 8.60
C GLU A 66 8.53 6.59 7.59
N ARG A 67 8.06 7.51 6.75
CA ARG A 67 7.16 7.23 5.63
C ARG A 67 7.77 6.26 4.63
N ASN A 68 9.05 6.47 4.30
CA ASN A 68 9.79 5.59 3.40
C ASN A 68 10.02 4.21 4.02
N LEU A 69 10.42 4.13 5.31
CA LEU A 69 10.56 2.87 6.02
C LEU A 69 9.25 2.07 6.06
N LEU A 70 8.12 2.74 6.33
CA LEU A 70 6.79 2.11 6.28
C LEU A 70 6.51 1.51 4.90
N SER A 71 6.75 2.29 3.84
CA SER A 71 6.55 1.87 2.46
C SER A 71 7.42 0.66 2.09
N VAL A 72 8.71 0.72 2.39
CA VAL A 72 9.67 -0.38 2.11
C VAL A 72 9.26 -1.64 2.85
N ALA A 73 8.91 -1.53 4.13
CA ALA A 73 8.51 -2.67 4.95
C ALA A 73 7.34 -3.44 4.35
N TYR A 74 6.23 -2.74 4.12
CA TYR A 74 5.02 -3.38 3.60
C TYR A 74 5.15 -3.81 2.13
N LYS A 75 5.88 -3.05 1.30
CA LYS A 75 6.16 -3.44 -0.10
C LYS A 75 6.91 -4.77 -0.18
N ASN A 76 7.93 -4.97 0.67
CA ASN A 76 8.70 -6.22 0.66
C ASN A 76 7.92 -7.37 1.32
N ALA A 77 7.22 -7.12 2.43
CA ALA A 77 6.39 -8.13 3.09
C ALA A 77 5.30 -8.67 2.15
N VAL A 78 4.57 -7.79 1.44
CA VAL A 78 3.58 -8.21 0.46
C VAL A 78 4.22 -8.79 -0.80
N GLY A 79 5.37 -8.24 -1.21
CA GLY A 79 6.07 -8.64 -2.43
C GLY A 79 6.48 -10.12 -2.41
N SER A 80 7.00 -10.62 -1.29
CA SER A 80 7.34 -12.03 -1.12
C SER A 80 6.12 -12.95 -1.23
N ARG A 81 4.98 -12.56 -0.66
CA ARG A 81 3.72 -13.33 -0.74
C ARG A 81 3.12 -13.30 -2.15
N ARG A 82 3.17 -12.15 -2.85
CA ARG A 82 2.74 -12.08 -4.26
C ARG A 82 3.58 -12.97 -5.16
N ALA A 83 4.90 -13.00 -4.98
CA ALA A 83 5.77 -13.94 -5.71
C ALA A 83 5.39 -15.40 -5.41
N SER A 84 5.18 -15.76 -4.14
CA SER A 84 4.74 -17.10 -3.74
C SER A 84 3.39 -17.46 -4.35
N TRP A 85 2.42 -16.55 -4.34
CA TRP A 85 1.09 -16.74 -4.92
C TRP A 85 1.15 -17.03 -6.42
N ARG A 86 1.95 -16.26 -7.17
CA ARG A 86 2.13 -16.46 -8.62
C ARG A 86 2.73 -17.82 -8.93
N ILE A 87 3.74 -18.25 -8.16
CA ILE A 87 4.38 -19.57 -8.32
C ILE A 87 3.38 -20.69 -8.03
N VAL A 88 2.67 -20.63 -6.90
CA VAL A 88 1.72 -21.67 -6.49
C VAL A 88 0.54 -21.75 -7.47
N SER A 89 0.02 -20.61 -7.94
CA SER A 89 -1.04 -20.57 -8.96
C SER A 89 -0.59 -21.23 -10.28
N SER A 90 0.65 -20.97 -10.70
CA SER A 90 1.23 -21.62 -11.88
C SER A 90 1.38 -23.13 -11.69
N VAL A 91 1.79 -23.58 -10.51
CA VAL A 91 1.88 -25.02 -10.18
C VAL A 91 0.50 -25.66 -10.18
N GLU A 92 -0.51 -25.06 -9.58
CA GLU A 92 -1.88 -25.54 -9.56
C GLU A 92 -2.42 -25.75 -10.99
N GLN A 93 -2.29 -24.75 -11.87
CA GLN A 93 -2.70 -24.83 -13.27
C GLN A 93 -1.97 -25.95 -14.03
N LYS A 94 -0.66 -26.11 -13.77
CA LYS A 94 0.14 -27.17 -14.37
C LYS A 94 -0.30 -28.56 -13.92
N GLU A 95 -0.60 -28.76 -12.65
CA GLU A 95 -1.08 -30.06 -12.16
C GLU A 95 -2.49 -30.36 -12.63
N GLN A 96 -3.38 -29.35 -12.75
CA GLN A 96 -4.70 -29.46 -13.37
C GLN A 96 -4.58 -29.92 -14.84
N SER A 97 -3.70 -29.28 -15.62
CA SER A 97 -3.50 -29.62 -17.03
C SER A 97 -2.96 -31.03 -17.28
N LYS A 98 -2.24 -31.59 -16.29
CA LYS A 98 -1.74 -32.99 -16.33
C LYS A 98 -2.75 -34.03 -15.83
N GLY A 99 -3.89 -33.59 -15.28
CA GLY A 99 -4.87 -34.48 -14.66
C GLY A 99 -4.49 -34.98 -13.27
N ASN A 100 -3.51 -34.38 -12.59
CA ASN A 100 -3.06 -34.73 -11.25
C ASN A 100 -3.96 -34.08 -10.19
N ALA A 101 -5.18 -34.57 -10.03
CA ALA A 101 -6.24 -33.94 -9.22
C ALA A 101 -5.81 -33.72 -7.74
N ASP A 102 -5.16 -34.70 -7.11
CA ASP A 102 -4.72 -34.60 -5.71
C ASP A 102 -3.67 -33.50 -5.50
N ASN A 103 -2.69 -33.42 -6.41
CA ASN A 103 -1.68 -32.38 -6.35
C ASN A 103 -2.26 -31.00 -6.62
N ALA A 104 -3.19 -30.89 -7.57
CA ALA A 104 -3.88 -29.66 -7.87
C ALA A 104 -4.71 -29.16 -6.67
N ALA A 105 -5.44 -30.06 -5.99
CA ALA A 105 -6.17 -29.72 -4.77
C ALA A 105 -5.23 -29.23 -3.66
N THR A 106 -4.12 -29.93 -3.43
CA THR A 106 -3.11 -29.51 -2.44
C THR A 106 -2.51 -28.14 -2.76
N ALA A 107 -2.21 -27.87 -4.03
CA ALA A 107 -1.70 -26.57 -4.48
C ALA A 107 -2.74 -25.47 -4.27
N SER A 108 -4.02 -25.76 -4.54
CA SER A 108 -5.13 -24.82 -4.30
C SER A 108 -5.30 -24.45 -2.83
N GLU A 109 -5.23 -25.45 -1.92
CA GLU A 109 -5.26 -25.20 -0.47
C GLU A 109 -4.08 -24.32 -0.03
N TYR A 110 -2.88 -24.59 -0.56
CA TYR A 110 -1.72 -23.78 -0.23
C TYR A 110 -1.81 -22.35 -0.80
N ARG A 111 -2.35 -22.19 -2.01
CA ARG A 111 -2.66 -20.86 -2.59
C ARG A 111 -3.60 -20.07 -1.70
N THR A 112 -4.69 -20.69 -1.25
CA THR A 112 -5.66 -20.06 -0.33
C THR A 112 -5.01 -19.60 0.99
N LYS A 113 -4.05 -20.35 1.52
CA LYS A 113 -3.27 -19.91 2.69
C LYS A 113 -2.48 -18.64 2.38
N VAL A 114 -1.79 -18.60 1.24
CA VAL A 114 -1.00 -17.41 0.82
C VAL A 114 -1.92 -16.19 0.58
N GLU A 115 -3.10 -16.39 0.02
CA GLU A 115 -4.14 -15.36 -0.14
C GLU A 115 -4.59 -14.79 1.21
N GLY A 116 -4.73 -15.64 2.23
CA GLY A 116 -5.02 -15.22 3.60
C GLY A 116 -3.93 -14.31 4.17
N GLU A 117 -2.65 -14.67 3.98
CA GLU A 117 -1.52 -13.82 4.40
C GLU A 117 -1.48 -12.48 3.64
N LEU A 118 -1.74 -12.48 2.33
CA LEU A 118 -1.84 -11.28 1.51
C LEU A 118 -2.96 -10.35 2.00
N ASN A 119 -4.14 -10.90 2.27
CA ASN A 119 -5.27 -10.13 2.79
C ASN A 119 -4.96 -9.50 4.15
N GLU A 120 -4.28 -10.22 5.04
CA GLU A 120 -3.88 -9.70 6.36
C GLU A 120 -2.90 -8.53 6.24
N ILE A 121 -1.86 -8.69 5.42
CA ILE A 121 -0.85 -7.62 5.21
C ILE A 121 -1.50 -6.40 4.56
N CYS A 122 -2.22 -6.59 3.45
CA CYS A 122 -2.89 -5.49 2.74
C CYS A 122 -3.95 -4.80 3.62
N GLY A 123 -4.79 -5.56 4.32
CA GLY A 123 -5.80 -5.02 5.21
C GLY A 123 -5.21 -4.22 6.38
N THR A 124 -4.07 -4.67 6.91
CA THR A 124 -3.37 -3.96 7.99
C THR A 124 -2.88 -2.59 7.53
N ILE A 125 -2.18 -2.52 6.40
CA ILE A 125 -1.66 -1.24 5.92
C ILE A 125 -2.76 -0.31 5.41
N LEU A 126 -3.79 -0.84 4.74
CA LEU A 126 -4.94 -0.04 4.29
C LEU A 126 -5.66 0.60 5.47
N LYS A 127 -5.85 -0.13 6.56
CA LYS A 127 -6.44 0.42 7.79
C LYS A 127 -5.60 1.56 8.36
N LEU A 128 -4.27 1.45 8.40
CA LEU A 128 -3.38 2.53 8.86
C LEU A 128 -3.50 3.76 7.96
N LEU A 129 -3.51 3.55 6.65
CA LEU A 129 -3.62 4.62 5.66
C LEU A 129 -4.95 5.37 5.78
N GLU A 130 -6.07 4.64 5.76
CA GLU A 130 -7.41 5.23 5.69
C GLU A 130 -7.87 5.84 7.02
N SER A 131 -7.56 5.19 8.15
CA SER A 131 -8.01 5.66 9.46
C SER A 131 -7.11 6.72 10.10
N GLY A 132 -5.86 6.85 9.65
CA GLY A 132 -4.87 7.71 10.31
C GLY A 132 -4.03 8.54 9.36
N LEU A 133 -3.27 7.90 8.46
CA LEU A 133 -2.22 8.58 7.71
C LEU A 133 -2.76 9.52 6.61
N ILE A 134 -3.79 9.11 5.86
CA ILE A 134 -4.42 9.98 4.83
C ILE A 134 -5.15 11.17 5.46
N PRO A 135 -6.03 10.96 6.47
CA PRO A 135 -6.69 12.08 7.15
C PRO A 135 -5.72 13.00 7.90
N GLY A 136 -4.61 12.46 8.41
CA GLY A 136 -3.59 13.20 9.18
C GLY A 136 -2.47 13.81 8.35
N ALA A 137 -2.51 13.70 7.01
CA ALA A 137 -1.47 14.23 6.14
C ALA A 137 -1.43 15.77 6.20
N GLY A 138 -0.29 16.33 6.59
CA GLY A 138 -0.10 17.78 6.78
C GLY A 138 0.16 18.56 5.49
N GLY A 139 0.37 17.89 4.35
CA GLY A 139 0.65 18.53 3.06
C GLY A 139 0.30 17.65 1.87
N GLY A 140 0.28 18.29 0.68
CA GLY A 140 -0.06 17.60 -0.57
C GLY A 140 0.86 16.42 -0.89
N GLU A 141 2.16 16.57 -0.67
CA GLU A 141 3.14 15.49 -0.89
C GLU A 141 2.84 14.23 -0.06
N SER A 142 2.65 14.38 1.26
CA SER A 142 2.29 13.28 2.15
C SER A 142 0.98 12.63 1.75
N LYS A 143 -0.02 13.45 1.39
CA LYS A 143 -1.34 12.96 0.96
C LYS A 143 -1.25 12.16 -0.33
N VAL A 144 -0.54 12.65 -1.34
CA VAL A 144 -0.31 11.93 -2.59
C VAL A 144 0.40 10.60 -2.33
N PHE A 145 1.44 10.60 -1.50
CA PHE A 145 2.16 9.40 -1.14
C PHE A 145 1.25 8.34 -0.52
N TYR A 146 0.43 8.72 0.47
CA TYR A 146 -0.44 7.77 1.16
C TYR A 146 -1.62 7.31 0.30
N CYS A 147 -2.24 8.19 -0.47
CA CYS A 147 -3.31 7.80 -1.40
C CYS A 147 -2.79 6.87 -2.51
N LYS A 148 -1.62 7.17 -3.09
CA LYS A 148 -0.95 6.26 -4.03
C LYS A 148 -0.67 4.90 -3.38
N MET A 149 -0.15 4.91 -2.16
CA MET A 149 0.13 3.67 -1.42
C MET A 149 -1.15 2.86 -1.20
N ALA A 150 -2.28 3.48 -0.84
CA ALA A 150 -3.56 2.79 -0.71
C ALA A 150 -4.01 2.18 -2.05
N GLY A 151 -3.89 2.93 -3.15
CA GLY A 151 -4.15 2.42 -4.50
C GLY A 151 -3.32 1.19 -4.85
N ASP A 152 -2.03 1.19 -4.49
CA ASP A 152 -1.13 0.05 -4.72
C ASP A 152 -1.60 -1.22 -3.98
N TYR A 153 -2.02 -1.11 -2.70
CA TYR A 153 -2.48 -2.27 -1.94
C TYR A 153 -3.85 -2.78 -2.38
N TYR A 154 -4.77 -1.90 -2.78
CA TYR A 154 -6.01 -2.32 -3.42
C TYR A 154 -5.76 -3.01 -4.77
N ARG A 155 -4.81 -2.53 -5.57
CA ARG A 155 -4.38 -3.20 -6.80
C ARG A 155 -3.81 -4.59 -6.52
N TYR A 156 -3.00 -4.76 -5.47
CA TYR A 156 -2.50 -6.07 -5.08
C TYR A 156 -3.63 -7.02 -4.63
N ILE A 157 -4.65 -6.54 -3.94
CA ILE A 157 -5.84 -7.33 -3.62
C ILE A 157 -6.57 -7.75 -4.90
N ALA A 158 -6.74 -6.85 -5.87
CA ALA A 158 -7.40 -7.17 -7.14
C ALA A 158 -6.65 -8.23 -7.97
N GLU A 159 -5.32 -8.37 -7.80
CA GLU A 159 -4.50 -9.33 -8.53
C GLU A 159 -4.86 -10.79 -8.20
N PHE A 160 -5.13 -11.09 -6.93
CA PHE A 160 -5.46 -12.47 -6.49
C PHE A 160 -6.94 -12.69 -6.20
N SER A 161 -7.75 -11.65 -6.20
CA SER A 161 -9.20 -11.74 -6.01
C SER A 161 -9.93 -12.10 -7.29
N THR A 162 -11.14 -12.64 -7.15
CA THR A 162 -12.01 -13.01 -8.28
C THR A 162 -13.43 -12.44 -8.11
N GLY A 163 -14.17 -12.34 -9.21
CA GLY A 163 -15.56 -11.88 -9.19
C GLY A 163 -15.74 -10.51 -8.54
N GLY A 164 -16.82 -10.35 -7.78
CA GLY A 164 -17.19 -9.08 -7.17
C GLY A 164 -16.17 -8.50 -6.17
N ASP A 165 -15.31 -9.32 -5.58
CA ASP A 165 -14.26 -8.82 -4.67
C ASP A 165 -13.10 -8.22 -5.46
N LYS A 166 -12.79 -8.74 -6.64
CA LYS A 166 -11.86 -8.12 -7.59
C LYS A 166 -12.38 -6.76 -8.03
N ASP A 167 -13.66 -6.68 -8.41
CA ASP A 167 -14.28 -5.43 -8.89
C ASP A 167 -14.25 -4.35 -7.80
N LYS A 168 -14.62 -4.67 -6.56
CA LYS A 168 -14.55 -3.75 -5.42
C LYS A 168 -13.12 -3.26 -5.14
N ALA A 169 -12.15 -4.16 -5.19
CA ALA A 169 -10.75 -3.81 -5.00
C ALA A 169 -10.25 -2.88 -6.13
N ALA A 170 -10.63 -3.16 -7.37
CA ALA A 170 -10.30 -2.33 -8.52
C ALA A 170 -10.95 -0.93 -8.43
N GLU A 171 -12.22 -0.83 -8.04
CA GLU A 171 -12.89 0.46 -7.81
C GLU A 171 -12.21 1.27 -6.71
N SER A 172 -11.85 0.62 -5.59
CA SER A 172 -11.14 1.27 -4.49
C SER A 172 -9.75 1.74 -4.90
N ALA A 173 -9.01 0.92 -5.66
CA ALA A 173 -7.71 1.29 -6.20
C ALA A 173 -7.83 2.52 -7.12
N LYS A 174 -8.77 2.49 -8.05
CA LYS A 174 -9.01 3.60 -8.97
C LYS A 174 -9.31 4.88 -8.22
N LYS A 175 -10.21 4.85 -7.24
CA LYS A 175 -10.55 6.02 -6.43
C LYS A 175 -9.32 6.59 -5.72
N CYS A 176 -8.50 5.75 -5.09
CA CYS A 176 -7.29 6.19 -4.39
C CYS A 176 -6.29 6.84 -5.36
N TYR A 177 -6.12 6.29 -6.56
CA TYR A 177 -5.24 6.86 -7.58
C TYR A 177 -5.79 8.17 -8.14
N ASP A 178 -7.10 8.27 -8.39
CA ASP A 178 -7.74 9.51 -8.84
C ASP A 178 -7.59 10.63 -7.78
N ASP A 179 -7.86 10.32 -6.51
CA ASP A 179 -7.70 11.26 -5.40
C ASP A 179 -6.23 11.73 -5.28
N ALA A 180 -5.27 10.80 -5.42
CA ALA A 180 -3.85 11.12 -5.42
C ALA A 180 -3.48 12.03 -6.60
N MET A 181 -3.99 11.74 -7.81
CA MET A 181 -3.69 12.50 -9.02
C MET A 181 -4.24 13.93 -8.97
N ALA A 182 -5.44 14.11 -8.40
CA ALA A 182 -6.03 15.43 -8.21
C ALA A 182 -5.14 16.31 -7.31
N VAL A 183 -4.64 15.77 -6.20
CA VAL A 183 -3.73 16.49 -5.30
C VAL A 183 -2.35 16.70 -5.95
N ALA A 184 -1.80 15.67 -6.59
CA ALA A 184 -0.49 15.75 -7.23
C ALA A 184 -0.45 16.81 -8.36
N SER A 185 -1.54 16.94 -9.11
CA SER A 185 -1.63 17.92 -10.20
C SER A 185 -1.65 19.36 -9.68
N ALA A 186 -2.20 19.58 -8.48
CA ALA A 186 -2.27 20.91 -7.86
C ALA A 186 -0.98 21.28 -7.11
N ASP A 187 -0.37 20.33 -6.41
CA ASP A 187 0.62 20.61 -5.38
C ASP A 187 2.05 20.18 -5.74
N LEU A 188 2.24 19.29 -6.73
CA LEU A 188 3.56 18.75 -7.07
C LEU A 188 3.98 19.08 -8.50
N PRO A 189 5.24 19.46 -8.74
CA PRO A 189 5.78 19.60 -10.09
C PRO A 189 5.66 18.30 -10.90
N VAL A 190 5.57 18.40 -12.22
CA VAL A 190 5.51 17.23 -13.13
C VAL A 190 6.73 16.31 -13.02
N THR A 191 7.85 16.84 -12.58
CA THR A 191 9.12 16.13 -12.38
C THR A 191 9.26 15.53 -10.99
N HIS A 192 8.30 15.76 -10.08
CA HIS A 192 8.41 15.29 -8.70
C HIS A 192 8.38 13.75 -8.63
N PRO A 193 9.33 13.08 -7.93
CA PRO A 193 9.41 11.61 -7.91
C PRO A 193 8.10 10.92 -7.48
N ILE A 194 7.39 11.49 -6.49
CA ILE A 194 6.11 10.94 -6.01
C ILE A 194 5.02 11.07 -7.08
N ARG A 195 4.95 12.20 -7.81
CA ARG A 195 4.00 12.38 -8.91
C ARG A 195 4.30 11.44 -10.08
N LEU A 196 5.55 11.30 -10.45
CA LEU A 196 5.99 10.34 -11.48
C LEU A 196 5.71 8.89 -11.07
N GLY A 197 6.01 8.53 -9.82
CA GLY A 197 5.72 7.20 -9.27
C GLY A 197 4.22 6.90 -9.19
N LEU A 198 3.38 7.92 -8.97
CA LEU A 198 1.93 7.79 -9.06
C LEU A 198 1.49 7.50 -10.50
N ALA A 199 1.96 8.28 -11.48
CA ALA A 199 1.64 8.07 -12.88
C ALA A 199 2.08 6.67 -13.36
N LEU A 200 3.29 6.23 -12.96
CA LEU A 200 3.80 4.89 -13.24
C LEU A 200 2.86 3.80 -12.70
N ASN A 201 2.50 3.85 -11.42
CA ASN A 201 1.69 2.79 -10.81
C ASN A 201 0.24 2.83 -11.28
N PHE A 202 -0.30 4.02 -11.56
CA PHE A 202 -1.66 4.16 -12.10
C PHE A 202 -1.74 3.67 -13.55
N SER A 203 -0.72 3.91 -14.37
CA SER A 203 -0.66 3.34 -15.73
C SER A 203 -0.57 1.81 -15.71
N VAL A 204 0.22 1.22 -14.79
CA VAL A 204 0.27 -0.24 -14.58
C VAL A 204 -1.10 -0.78 -14.14
N PHE A 205 -1.82 -0.07 -13.27
CA PHE A 205 -3.17 -0.45 -12.88
C PHE A 205 -4.14 -0.47 -14.06
N HIS A 206 -4.09 0.54 -14.94
CA HIS A 206 -4.88 0.54 -16.16
C HIS A 206 -4.56 -0.65 -17.08
N TYR A 207 -3.27 -0.99 -17.21
CA TYR A 207 -2.84 -2.10 -18.05
C TYR A 207 -3.23 -3.46 -17.47
N GLU A 208 -2.80 -3.74 -16.24
CA GLU A 208 -2.90 -5.09 -15.63
C GLU A 208 -4.29 -5.41 -15.05
N VAL A 209 -4.98 -4.41 -14.46
CA VAL A 209 -6.23 -4.65 -13.73
C VAL A 209 -7.45 -4.27 -14.54
N LEU A 210 -7.44 -3.10 -15.17
CA LEU A 210 -8.54 -2.61 -15.98
C LEU A 210 -8.52 -3.11 -17.43
N ASN A 211 -7.45 -3.81 -17.84
CA ASN A 211 -7.24 -4.28 -19.21
C ASN A 211 -7.45 -3.18 -20.26
N ASN A 212 -6.93 -1.99 -19.96
CA ASN A 212 -7.02 -0.80 -20.81
C ASN A 212 -5.62 -0.31 -21.21
N PRO A 213 -4.98 -0.97 -22.19
CA PRO A 213 -3.62 -0.64 -22.63
C PRO A 213 -3.53 0.75 -23.27
N GLU A 214 -4.58 1.23 -23.92
CA GLU A 214 -4.60 2.56 -24.54
C GLU A 214 -4.45 3.67 -23.51
N GLU A 215 -5.25 3.65 -22.44
CA GLU A 215 -5.17 4.65 -21.39
C GLU A 215 -3.89 4.51 -20.58
N ALA A 216 -3.40 3.27 -20.36
CA ALA A 216 -2.12 3.02 -19.73
C ALA A 216 -0.96 3.67 -20.50
N CYS A 217 -0.87 3.44 -21.80
CA CYS A 217 0.14 4.05 -22.67
C CYS A 217 0.02 5.57 -22.73
N LYS A 218 -1.19 6.09 -22.85
CA LYS A 218 -1.45 7.54 -22.89
C LYS A 218 -0.97 8.22 -21.59
N MET A 219 -1.34 7.67 -20.45
CA MET A 219 -0.95 8.21 -19.14
C MET A 219 0.56 8.16 -18.91
N ALA A 220 1.20 7.03 -19.20
CA ALA A 220 2.63 6.88 -19.05
C ALA A 220 3.42 7.81 -20.00
N ARG A 221 2.96 7.95 -21.25
CA ARG A 221 3.55 8.85 -22.25
C ARG A 221 3.44 10.32 -21.80
N GLN A 222 2.24 10.75 -21.39
CA GLN A 222 2.02 12.13 -20.95
C GLN A 222 2.93 12.47 -19.76
N ALA A 223 2.99 11.60 -18.74
CA ALA A 223 3.85 11.83 -17.57
C ALA A 223 5.34 11.91 -17.94
N PHE A 224 5.78 11.07 -18.89
CA PHE A 224 7.17 11.06 -19.36
C PHE A 224 7.50 12.33 -20.17
N GLU A 225 6.63 12.75 -21.09
CA GLU A 225 6.82 13.92 -21.95
C GLU A 225 6.80 15.21 -21.13
N ASP A 226 5.84 15.36 -20.20
CA ASP A 226 5.77 16.53 -19.32
C ASP A 226 7.02 16.64 -18.44
N ALA A 227 7.51 15.51 -17.92
CA ALA A 227 8.73 15.51 -17.10
C ALA A 227 9.99 15.82 -17.90
N ILE A 228 10.12 15.35 -19.15
CA ILE A 228 11.24 15.70 -20.04
C ILE A 228 11.27 17.20 -20.33
N ALA A 229 10.11 17.79 -20.58
CA ALA A 229 10.02 19.22 -20.90
C ALA A 229 10.51 20.12 -19.76
N GLU A 230 10.41 19.64 -18.51
CA GLU A 230 10.78 20.39 -17.29
C GLU A 230 12.02 19.81 -16.58
N LEU A 231 12.75 18.89 -17.22
CA LEU A 231 13.86 18.17 -16.59
C LEU A 231 15.00 19.07 -16.14
N ASP A 232 15.27 20.16 -16.88
CA ASP A 232 16.30 21.13 -16.55
C ASP A 232 16.00 21.93 -15.26
N ASN A 233 14.75 21.92 -14.81
CA ASN A 233 14.28 22.61 -13.61
C ASN A 233 14.27 21.72 -12.36
N VAL A 234 14.69 20.45 -12.46
CA VAL A 234 14.71 19.50 -11.34
C VAL A 234 15.87 19.80 -10.40
N SER A 235 15.59 19.78 -9.08
CA SER A 235 16.65 19.89 -8.09
C SER A 235 17.62 18.72 -8.19
N GLU A 236 18.91 18.95 -7.91
CA GLU A 236 19.94 17.91 -7.93
C GLU A 236 19.58 16.71 -7.02
N GLU A 237 18.93 16.98 -5.88
CA GLU A 237 18.46 15.97 -4.93
C GLU A 237 17.40 15.04 -5.53
N SER A 238 16.46 15.57 -6.29
CA SER A 238 15.36 14.79 -6.90
C SER A 238 15.70 14.21 -8.27
N TYR A 239 16.75 14.69 -8.92
CA TYR A 239 17.08 14.35 -10.30
C TYR A 239 17.28 12.84 -10.51
N LYS A 240 18.02 12.20 -9.61
CA LYS A 240 18.29 10.75 -9.70
C LYS A 240 17.01 9.92 -9.59
N ASP A 241 16.16 10.25 -8.64
CA ASP A 241 14.92 9.49 -8.41
C ASP A 241 13.92 9.73 -9.54
N SER A 242 13.78 10.99 -10.00
CA SER A 242 12.93 11.34 -11.12
C SER A 242 13.33 10.63 -12.41
N THR A 243 14.61 10.68 -12.77
CA THR A 243 15.13 10.03 -13.98
C THR A 243 14.99 8.52 -13.95
N LEU A 244 15.14 7.89 -12.78
CA LEU A 244 14.90 6.45 -12.62
C LEU A 244 13.43 6.10 -12.90
N ILE A 245 12.47 6.87 -12.37
CA ILE A 245 11.04 6.61 -12.60
C ILE A 245 10.66 6.89 -14.06
N MET A 246 11.21 7.94 -14.66
CA MET A 246 11.04 8.23 -16.10
C MET A 246 11.54 7.08 -16.98
N GLN A 247 12.68 6.45 -16.62
CA GLN A 247 13.15 5.25 -17.30
C GLN A 247 12.14 4.11 -17.21
N LEU A 248 11.56 3.86 -16.03
CA LEU A 248 10.54 2.83 -15.85
C LEU A 248 9.27 3.11 -16.66
N LEU A 249 8.83 4.37 -16.74
CA LEU A 249 7.71 4.77 -17.61
C LEU A 249 8.00 4.45 -19.09
N ARG A 250 9.19 4.77 -19.56
CA ARG A 250 9.63 4.49 -20.94
C ARG A 250 9.72 2.98 -21.20
N ASP A 251 10.25 2.21 -20.27
CA ASP A 251 10.38 0.76 -20.40
C ASP A 251 9.01 0.09 -20.49
N ASN A 252 8.05 0.51 -19.66
CA ASN A 252 6.65 0.05 -19.76
C ASN A 252 6.02 0.41 -21.11
N LEU A 253 6.20 1.65 -21.57
CA LEU A 253 5.70 2.07 -22.90
C LEU A 253 6.26 1.19 -24.02
N THR A 254 7.55 0.90 -24.00
CA THR A 254 8.20 0.04 -24.99
C THR A 254 7.62 -1.37 -24.97
N LEU A 255 7.43 -1.94 -23.77
CA LEU A 255 6.85 -3.27 -23.60
C LEU A 255 5.42 -3.31 -24.13
N TRP A 256 4.55 -2.41 -23.67
CA TRP A 256 3.12 -2.42 -24.02
C TRP A 256 2.83 -2.12 -25.48
N THR A 257 3.67 -1.31 -26.14
CA THR A 257 3.52 -1.06 -27.60
C THR A 257 4.00 -2.25 -28.43
N SER A 258 5.07 -2.96 -28.00
CA SER A 258 5.54 -4.15 -28.71
C SER A 258 4.59 -5.35 -28.62
N GLU A 259 3.90 -5.51 -27.48
CA GLU A 259 2.88 -6.55 -27.30
C GLU A 259 1.66 -6.31 -28.22
N GLY A 260 1.24 -5.04 -28.38
CA GLY A 260 0.13 -4.67 -29.28
C GLY A 260 0.42 -4.85 -30.78
N GLU A 261 1.69 -4.83 -31.20
CA GLU A 261 2.10 -5.09 -32.58
C GLU A 261 2.20 -6.60 -32.90
N GLY A 262 2.37 -7.44 -31.89
CA GLY A 262 2.47 -8.90 -32.05
C GLY A 262 1.13 -9.64 -32.16
N GLU A 263 0.02 -8.99 -31.85
CA GLU A 263 -1.35 -9.56 -31.92
C GLU A 263 -2.11 -9.20 -33.22
N GLN A 264 -1.48 -8.50 -34.18
CA GLN A 264 -2.01 -8.21 -35.49
C GLN A 264 -1.37 -9.17 -36.52
#